data_9811dc9733ae05f46b99ad37b5b9a05a
#
_entry.id   9811dc9733ae05f46b99ad37b5b9a05a
#
_cell.length_a   1.000
_cell.length_b   1.000
_cell.length_c   1.000
_cell.angle_alpha   90.00
_cell.angle_beta   90.00
_cell.angle_gamma   90.00
#
_symmetry.space_group_name_H-M   'P 1'
#
loop_
_entity.id
_entity.type
_entity.pdbx_description
1 polymer ?
#
loop_
_entity_poly.entity_id
_entity_poly.type
_entity_poly.pdbx_seq_one_letter_code
_entity_poly.pdbx_strand_id
1 'polypeptide(L)'
;MQLFRHSYSTLVIIGGCILLLVSFGIRHSSGLYLIPISEHIQTGREVFGFAIAIQFLMIGIGSPIFGAIADKYSSSVAGLLGVIFFLIGLYLMSLVEGSFLLIISQVIFGFGCAGCGTAVILGAVGKAVTGKYQTLSLGVVMAAGSLGQFLIVPLTGFLIEMSDWQRSILYLCFISLIMILFSL
;
A
#
# COMPACT_ATOMS: atom_id res chain seq x y z
N MET A 1 -16.94 15.80 -26.02
CA MET A 1 -17.03 14.52 -25.29
C MET A 1 -15.70 13.73 -25.27
N GLN A 2 -14.91 13.69 -26.34
CA GLN A 2 -13.60 12.98 -26.37
C GLN A 2 -12.52 13.60 -25.45
N LEU A 3 -12.46 14.91 -25.30
CA LEU A 3 -11.48 15.62 -24.46
C LEU A 3 -11.65 15.29 -22.96
N PHE A 4 -12.89 15.23 -22.46
CA PHE A 4 -13.19 14.88 -21.07
C PHE A 4 -12.82 13.43 -20.74
N ARG A 5 -13.03 12.50 -21.67
CA ARG A 5 -12.66 11.10 -21.53
C ARG A 5 -11.14 10.91 -21.46
N HIS A 6 -10.38 11.72 -22.21
CA HIS A 6 -8.92 11.68 -22.20
C HIS A 6 -8.35 12.20 -20.88
N SER A 7 -8.90 13.30 -20.35
CA SER A 7 -8.48 13.87 -19.06
C SER A 7 -8.77 12.93 -17.89
N TYR A 8 -9.94 12.28 -17.86
CA TYR A 8 -10.31 11.30 -16.83
C TYR A 8 -9.37 10.08 -16.84
N SER A 9 -9.10 9.49 -18.02
CA SER A 9 -8.20 8.34 -18.13
C SER A 9 -6.79 8.67 -17.63
N THR A 10 -6.30 9.88 -17.93
CA THR A 10 -4.97 10.33 -17.48
C THR A 10 -4.93 10.47 -15.95
N LEU A 11 -5.97 11.04 -15.33
CA LEU A 11 -6.06 11.16 -13.87
C LEU A 11 -6.08 9.78 -13.18
N VAL A 12 -6.83 8.82 -13.73
CA VAL A 12 -6.88 7.45 -13.19
C VAL A 12 -5.52 6.75 -13.29
N ILE A 13 -4.78 6.96 -14.40
CA ILE A 13 -3.42 6.41 -14.54
C ILE A 13 -2.48 7.04 -13.53
N ILE A 14 -2.46 8.36 -13.39
CA ILE A 14 -1.60 9.08 -12.44
C ILE A 14 -1.92 8.64 -11.01
N GLY A 15 -3.21 8.61 -10.65
CA GLY A 15 -3.64 8.15 -9.34
C GLY A 15 -3.21 6.72 -9.06
N GLY A 16 -3.41 5.81 -10.01
CA GLY A 16 -2.95 4.43 -9.92
C GLY A 16 -1.44 4.30 -9.77
N CYS A 17 -0.65 5.11 -10.49
CA CYS A 17 0.80 5.15 -10.35
C CYS A 17 1.21 5.56 -8.94
N ILE A 18 0.63 6.62 -8.39
CA ILE A 18 0.96 7.13 -7.05
C ILE A 18 0.56 6.12 -5.97
N LEU A 19 -0.64 5.53 -6.07
CA LEU A 19 -1.11 4.52 -5.14
C LEU A 19 -0.20 3.29 -5.13
N LEU A 20 0.18 2.73 -6.29
CA LEU A 20 1.08 1.58 -6.35
C LEU A 20 2.50 1.93 -5.94
N LEU A 21 3.01 3.11 -6.32
CA LEU A 21 4.35 3.56 -5.93
C LEU A 21 4.49 3.58 -4.41
N VAL A 22 3.56 4.24 -3.72
CA VAL A 22 3.63 4.39 -2.26
C VAL A 22 3.33 3.07 -1.57
N SER A 23 2.26 2.37 -1.93
CA SER A 23 1.86 1.12 -1.25
C SER A 23 2.90 0.00 -1.43
N PHE A 24 3.46 -0.18 -2.63
CA PHE A 24 4.48 -1.20 -2.88
C PHE A 24 5.79 -0.84 -2.19
N GLY A 25 6.22 0.42 -2.27
CA GLY A 25 7.44 0.88 -1.63
C GLY A 25 7.42 0.62 -0.13
N ILE A 26 6.37 1.07 0.56
CA ILE A 26 6.23 0.90 2.01
C ILE A 26 6.08 -0.57 2.40
N ARG A 27 5.27 -1.34 1.68
CA ARG A 27 5.10 -2.76 1.95
C ARG A 27 6.42 -3.53 1.86
N HIS A 28 7.24 -3.26 0.83
CA HIS A 28 8.53 -3.94 0.65
C HIS A 28 9.61 -3.45 1.62
N SER A 29 9.44 -2.28 2.24
CA SER A 29 10.30 -1.80 3.31
C SER A 29 10.10 -2.54 4.63
N SER A 30 9.03 -3.34 4.77
CA SER A 30 8.72 -4.06 6.03
C SER A 30 9.87 -4.93 6.52
N GLY A 31 10.70 -5.50 5.63
CA GLY A 31 11.86 -6.29 5.98
C GLY A 31 12.93 -5.54 6.77
N LEU A 32 13.06 -4.22 6.58
CA LEU A 32 14.01 -3.38 7.30
C LEU A 32 13.66 -3.21 8.78
N TYR A 33 12.41 -3.43 9.14
CA TYR A 33 11.91 -3.35 10.51
C TYR A 33 12.05 -4.65 11.30
N LEU A 34 12.50 -5.75 10.68
CA LEU A 34 12.66 -7.05 11.33
C LEU A 34 13.52 -6.96 12.59
N ILE A 35 14.72 -6.43 12.46
CA ILE A 35 15.69 -6.36 13.57
C ILE A 35 15.21 -5.36 14.62
N PRO A 36 14.95 -4.07 14.31
CA PRO A 36 14.62 -3.08 15.33
C PRO A 36 13.33 -3.41 16.08
N ILE A 37 12.29 -3.96 15.42
CA ILE A 37 11.05 -4.34 16.11
C ILE A 37 11.28 -5.59 16.98
N SER A 38 11.94 -6.64 16.47
CA SER A 38 12.17 -7.86 17.24
C SER A 38 12.99 -7.60 18.50
N GLU A 39 14.01 -6.73 18.42
CA GLU A 39 14.80 -6.33 19.59
C GLU A 39 13.98 -5.50 20.57
N HIS A 40 13.14 -4.58 20.08
CA HIS A 40 12.30 -3.72 20.93
C HIS A 40 11.29 -4.54 21.74
N ILE A 41 10.58 -5.48 21.09
CA ILE A 41 9.57 -6.31 21.76
C ILE A 41 10.17 -7.55 22.44
N GLN A 42 11.49 -7.72 22.39
CA GLN A 42 12.24 -8.84 23.00
C GLN A 42 11.71 -10.22 22.59
N THR A 43 11.41 -10.38 21.31
CA THR A 43 10.91 -11.63 20.72
C THR A 43 11.83 -12.13 19.61
N GLY A 44 11.70 -13.41 19.28
CA GLY A 44 12.43 -13.98 18.14
C GLY A 44 11.94 -13.44 16.79
N ARG A 45 12.79 -13.58 15.78
CA ARG A 45 12.50 -13.17 14.39
C ARG A 45 11.31 -13.92 13.78
N GLU A 46 10.98 -15.10 14.33
CA GLU A 46 9.83 -15.91 13.92
C GLU A 46 8.50 -15.21 14.14
N VAL A 47 8.36 -14.42 15.22
CA VAL A 47 7.14 -13.65 15.50
C VAL A 47 6.91 -12.58 14.43
N PHE A 48 7.97 -11.86 14.06
CA PHE A 48 7.89 -10.87 12.97
C PHE A 48 7.60 -11.55 11.62
N GLY A 49 8.28 -12.66 11.31
CA GLY A 49 8.03 -13.45 10.10
C GLY A 49 6.59 -13.95 10.03
N PHE A 50 6.02 -14.40 11.15
CA PHE A 50 4.62 -14.81 11.25
C PHE A 50 3.66 -13.62 11.01
N ALA A 51 3.96 -12.45 11.59
CA ALA A 51 3.17 -11.25 11.37
C ALA A 51 3.16 -10.83 9.88
N ILE A 52 4.30 -10.91 9.20
CA ILE A 52 4.38 -10.67 7.74
C ILE A 52 3.62 -11.73 6.94
N ALA A 53 3.65 -12.99 7.34
CA ALA A 53 2.87 -14.05 6.70
C ALA A 53 1.35 -13.77 6.81
N ILE A 54 0.89 -13.32 7.98
CA ILE A 54 -0.50 -12.87 8.19
C ILE A 54 -0.82 -11.67 7.29
N GLN A 55 0.08 -10.69 7.16
CA GLN A 55 -0.10 -9.57 6.24
C GLN A 55 -0.40 -10.05 4.81
N PHE A 56 0.41 -10.98 4.28
CA PHE A 56 0.18 -11.54 2.94
C PHE A 56 -1.13 -12.32 2.84
N LEU A 57 -1.49 -13.07 3.87
CA LEU A 57 -2.77 -13.76 3.94
C LEU A 57 -3.94 -12.77 3.87
N MET A 58 -3.85 -11.65 4.60
CA MET A 58 -4.88 -10.60 4.61
C MET A 58 -4.96 -9.87 3.27
N ILE A 59 -3.85 -9.70 2.55
CA ILE A 59 -3.86 -9.21 1.17
C ILE A 59 -4.65 -10.18 0.27
N GLY A 60 -4.39 -11.48 0.40
CA GLY A 60 -5.09 -12.51 -0.36
C GLY A 60 -6.60 -12.52 -0.11
N ILE A 61 -7.01 -12.50 1.16
CA ILE A 61 -8.43 -12.47 1.57
C ILE A 61 -9.08 -11.13 1.20
N GLY A 62 -8.39 -10.03 1.38
CA GLY A 62 -8.90 -8.69 1.13
C GLY A 62 -9.07 -8.38 -0.37
N SER A 63 -8.21 -8.93 -1.24
CA SER A 63 -8.25 -8.61 -2.66
C SER A 63 -9.60 -8.90 -3.34
N PRO A 64 -10.26 -10.07 -3.18
CA PRO A 64 -11.58 -10.30 -3.74
C PRO A 64 -12.66 -9.42 -3.08
N ILE A 65 -12.54 -9.10 -1.79
CA ILE A 65 -13.50 -8.24 -1.08
C ILE A 65 -13.44 -6.82 -1.65
N PHE A 66 -12.26 -6.23 -1.74
CA PHE A 66 -12.10 -4.89 -2.32
C PHE A 66 -12.39 -4.87 -3.82
N GLY A 67 -12.12 -5.96 -4.54
CA GLY A 67 -12.55 -6.14 -5.92
C GLY A 67 -14.08 -6.06 -6.05
N ALA A 68 -14.81 -6.79 -5.21
CA ALA A 68 -16.28 -6.75 -5.18
C ALA A 68 -16.83 -5.36 -4.80
N ILE A 69 -16.19 -4.66 -3.86
CA ILE A 69 -16.54 -3.26 -3.50
C ILE A 69 -16.33 -2.34 -4.70
N ALA A 70 -15.19 -2.48 -5.40
CA ALA A 70 -14.87 -1.69 -6.59
C ALA A 70 -15.83 -1.93 -7.76
N ASP A 71 -16.35 -3.15 -7.89
CA ASP A 71 -17.34 -3.50 -8.92
C ASP A 71 -18.75 -3.02 -8.55
N LYS A 72 -19.11 -3.13 -7.26
CA LYS A 72 -20.47 -2.78 -6.79
C LYS A 72 -20.68 -1.26 -6.63
N TYR A 73 -19.67 -0.55 -6.13
CA TYR A 73 -19.76 0.88 -5.85
C TYR A 73 -18.85 1.70 -6.78
N SER A 74 -17.55 1.72 -6.51
CA SER A 74 -16.53 2.33 -7.39
C SER A 74 -15.12 1.93 -6.93
N SER A 75 -14.18 2.03 -7.86
CA SER A 75 -12.77 1.82 -7.55
C SER A 75 -12.22 2.87 -6.56
N SER A 76 -12.76 4.10 -6.59
CA SER A 76 -12.42 5.17 -5.63
C SER A 76 -12.84 4.82 -4.21
N VAL A 77 -14.05 4.30 -4.01
CA VAL A 77 -14.52 3.87 -2.67
C VAL A 77 -13.66 2.73 -2.14
N ALA A 78 -13.37 1.74 -2.97
CA ALA A 78 -12.51 0.62 -2.57
C ALA A 78 -11.09 1.09 -2.24
N GLY A 79 -10.51 1.95 -3.10
CA GLY A 79 -9.19 2.54 -2.90
C GLY A 79 -9.11 3.38 -1.62
N LEU A 80 -10.09 4.27 -1.38
CA LEU A 80 -10.14 5.11 -0.19
C LEU A 80 -10.23 4.28 1.10
N LEU A 81 -11.11 3.28 1.14
CA LEU A 81 -11.19 2.35 2.27
C LEU A 81 -9.87 1.61 2.47
N GLY A 82 -9.23 1.15 1.38
CA GLY A 82 -7.93 0.52 1.42
C GLY A 82 -6.86 1.45 2.03
N VAL A 83 -6.79 2.71 1.60
CA VAL A 83 -5.86 3.71 2.12
C VAL A 83 -6.11 3.98 3.61
N ILE A 84 -7.36 4.05 4.05
CA ILE A 84 -7.69 4.22 5.49
C ILE A 84 -7.16 3.05 6.32
N PHE A 85 -7.42 1.80 5.91
CA PHE A 85 -6.89 0.63 6.60
C PHE A 85 -5.35 0.57 6.55
N PHE A 86 -4.76 0.96 5.42
CA PHE A 86 -3.31 1.06 5.25
C PHE A 86 -2.69 2.01 6.26
N LEU A 87 -3.23 3.23 6.39
CA LEU A 87 -2.76 4.24 7.34
C LEU A 87 -2.95 3.80 8.80
N ILE A 88 -4.11 3.23 9.14
CA ILE A 88 -4.37 2.72 10.48
C ILE A 88 -3.38 1.60 10.83
N GLY A 89 -3.17 0.63 9.94
CA GLY A 89 -2.23 -0.47 10.18
C GLY A 89 -0.80 0.01 10.35
N LEU A 90 -0.36 0.97 9.51
CA LEU A 90 0.96 1.57 9.60
C LEU A 90 1.14 2.38 10.88
N TYR A 91 0.13 3.16 11.27
CA TYR A 91 0.14 3.89 12.53
C TYR A 91 0.21 2.95 13.75
N LEU A 92 -0.61 1.89 13.78
CA LEU A 92 -0.55 0.89 14.85
C LEU A 92 0.82 0.20 14.91
N MET A 93 1.46 -0.03 13.77
CA MET A 93 2.81 -0.59 13.72
C MET A 93 3.84 0.34 14.39
N SER A 94 3.67 1.66 14.35
CA SER A 94 4.56 2.60 15.06
C SER A 94 4.41 2.57 16.58
N LEU A 95 3.29 2.04 17.09
CA LEU A 95 2.97 1.94 18.51
C LEU A 95 3.24 0.55 19.10
N VAL A 96 3.92 -0.33 18.37
CA VAL A 96 4.13 -1.72 18.79
C VAL A 96 5.00 -1.80 20.03
N GLU A 97 4.44 -2.37 21.10
CA GLU A 97 5.12 -2.69 22.37
C GLU A 97 5.12 -4.20 22.67
N GLY A 98 4.50 -5.01 21.79
CA GLY A 98 4.44 -6.46 21.96
C GLY A 98 3.89 -7.20 20.75
N SER A 99 4.04 -8.52 20.75
CA SER A 99 3.70 -9.39 19.62
C SER A 99 2.23 -9.29 19.18
N PHE A 100 1.32 -9.11 20.13
CA PHE A 100 -0.12 -9.03 19.83
C PHE A 100 -0.45 -7.80 18.98
N LEU A 101 0.07 -6.62 19.37
CA LEU A 101 -0.16 -5.39 18.61
C LEU A 101 0.54 -5.42 17.25
N LEU A 102 1.70 -6.07 17.17
CA LEU A 102 2.39 -6.30 15.89
C LEU A 102 1.51 -7.11 14.93
N ILE A 103 0.93 -8.23 15.40
CA ILE A 103 0.06 -9.07 14.56
C ILE A 103 -1.18 -8.30 14.11
N ILE A 104 -1.86 -7.59 15.03
CA ILE A 104 -3.05 -6.78 14.68
C ILE A 104 -2.69 -5.69 13.66
N SER A 105 -1.59 -5.00 13.86
CA SER A 105 -1.15 -3.97 12.90
C SER A 105 -0.94 -4.56 11.50
N GLN A 106 -0.34 -5.75 11.38
CA GLN A 106 -0.12 -6.42 10.12
C GLN A 106 -1.40 -6.97 9.47
N VAL A 107 -2.38 -7.42 10.27
CA VAL A 107 -3.72 -7.77 9.78
C VAL A 107 -4.38 -6.57 9.10
N ILE A 108 -4.43 -5.43 9.80
CA ILE A 108 -5.08 -4.21 9.30
C ILE A 108 -4.32 -3.63 8.11
N PHE A 109 -2.98 -3.59 8.19
CA PHE A 109 -2.11 -3.11 7.13
C PHE A 109 -2.23 -3.96 5.86
N GLY A 110 -2.24 -5.30 6.00
CA GLY A 110 -2.42 -6.23 4.89
C GLY A 110 -3.78 -6.05 4.21
N PHE A 111 -4.84 -5.87 4.99
CA PHE A 111 -6.17 -5.59 4.47
C PHE A 111 -6.19 -4.25 3.70
N GLY A 112 -5.53 -3.22 4.24
CA GLY A 112 -5.33 -1.94 3.55
C GLY A 112 -4.56 -2.09 2.24
N CYS A 113 -3.48 -2.87 2.23
CA CYS A 113 -2.70 -3.18 1.02
C CYS A 113 -3.55 -3.86 -0.08
N ALA A 114 -4.56 -4.65 0.29
CA ALA A 114 -5.47 -5.24 -0.68
C ALA A 114 -6.34 -4.20 -1.39
N GLY A 115 -6.85 -3.22 -0.64
CA GLY A 115 -7.73 -2.16 -1.17
C GLY A 115 -7.01 -1.14 -2.04
N CYS A 116 -5.76 -0.79 -1.72
CA CYS A 116 -4.91 0.06 -2.55
C CYS A 116 -3.91 -0.74 -3.41
N GLY A 117 -4.17 -2.03 -3.61
CA GLY A 117 -3.33 -2.94 -4.35
C GLY A 117 -3.69 -3.09 -5.82
N THR A 118 -2.97 -4.01 -6.48
CA THR A 118 -3.06 -4.23 -7.93
C THR A 118 -4.47 -4.58 -8.40
N ALA A 119 -5.23 -5.40 -7.67
CA ALA A 119 -6.55 -5.85 -8.09
C ALA A 119 -7.51 -4.66 -8.34
N VAL A 120 -7.59 -3.72 -7.39
CA VAL A 120 -8.46 -2.54 -7.48
C VAL A 120 -7.93 -1.56 -8.51
N ILE A 121 -6.63 -1.25 -8.48
CA ILE A 121 -6.02 -0.21 -9.31
C ILE A 121 -5.99 -0.64 -10.79
N LEU A 122 -5.54 -1.87 -11.10
CA LEU A 122 -5.54 -2.34 -12.47
C LEU A 122 -6.95 -2.51 -13.03
N GLY A 123 -7.92 -2.90 -12.17
CA GLY A 123 -9.33 -2.90 -12.53
C GLY A 123 -9.85 -1.50 -12.90
N ALA A 124 -9.49 -0.46 -12.13
CA ALA A 124 -9.84 0.92 -12.41
C ALA A 124 -9.23 1.41 -13.73
N VAL A 125 -7.93 1.20 -13.93
CA VAL A 125 -7.21 1.58 -15.15
C VAL A 125 -7.75 0.84 -16.37
N GLY A 126 -8.02 -0.47 -16.24
CA GLY A 126 -8.59 -1.29 -17.31
C GLY A 126 -9.99 -0.84 -17.75
N LYS A 127 -10.81 -0.31 -16.81
CA LYS A 127 -12.12 0.30 -17.12
C LYS A 127 -12.00 1.70 -17.73
N ALA A 128 -11.01 2.49 -17.30
CA ALA A 128 -10.82 3.87 -17.75
C ALA A 128 -10.16 3.98 -19.13
N VAL A 129 -9.27 3.03 -19.46
CA VAL A 129 -8.50 3.02 -20.71
C VAL A 129 -8.86 1.80 -21.53
N THR A 130 -9.35 2.02 -22.75
CA THR A 130 -9.73 0.94 -23.66
C THR A 130 -8.94 1.00 -24.98
N GLY A 131 -8.86 -0.13 -25.68
CA GLY A 131 -8.20 -0.23 -26.99
C GLY A 131 -6.68 -0.34 -26.88
N LYS A 132 -5.96 0.19 -27.88
CA LYS A 132 -4.52 -0.04 -28.06
C LYS A 132 -3.60 0.44 -26.94
N TYR A 133 -4.07 1.37 -26.11
CA TYR A 133 -3.28 1.96 -25.00
C TYR A 133 -3.52 1.26 -23.66
N GLN A 134 -4.48 0.33 -23.59
CA GLN A 134 -4.83 -0.32 -22.31
C GLN A 134 -3.64 -1.10 -21.71
N THR A 135 -3.01 -1.97 -22.50
CA THR A 135 -1.85 -2.75 -22.05
C THR A 135 -0.68 -1.87 -21.61
N LEU A 136 -0.42 -0.80 -22.39
CA LEU A 136 0.63 0.16 -22.04
C LEU A 136 0.34 0.86 -20.71
N SER A 137 -0.90 1.31 -20.51
CA SER A 137 -1.31 1.98 -19.26
C SER A 137 -1.19 1.07 -18.05
N LEU A 138 -1.60 -0.19 -18.17
CA LEU A 138 -1.43 -1.20 -17.11
C LEU A 138 0.05 -1.44 -16.80
N GLY A 139 0.89 -1.52 -17.85
CA GLY A 139 2.34 -1.67 -17.71
C GLY A 139 2.99 -0.48 -16.99
N VAL A 140 2.61 0.76 -17.35
CA VAL A 140 3.11 1.99 -16.70
C VAL A 140 2.76 2.02 -15.22
N VAL A 141 1.52 1.69 -14.87
CA VAL A 141 1.06 1.65 -13.47
C VAL A 141 1.79 0.58 -12.65
N MET A 142 2.04 -0.59 -13.23
CA MET A 142 2.84 -1.64 -12.58
C MET A 142 4.31 -1.23 -12.41
N ALA A 143 4.89 -0.58 -13.43
CA ALA A 143 6.26 -0.05 -13.36
C ALA A 143 6.42 1.01 -12.25
N ALA A 144 5.39 1.84 -12.03
CA ALA A 144 5.37 2.79 -10.92
C ALA A 144 5.46 2.09 -9.56
N GLY A 145 4.83 0.92 -9.37
CA GLY A 145 4.98 0.12 -8.16
C GLY A 145 6.43 -0.35 -7.94
N SER A 146 7.10 -0.82 -8.99
CA SER A 146 8.52 -1.21 -8.91
C SER A 146 9.43 0.00 -8.64
N LEU A 147 9.13 1.16 -9.23
CA LEU A 147 9.83 2.41 -8.93
C LEU A 147 9.66 2.80 -7.46
N GLY A 148 8.47 2.60 -6.89
CA GLY A 148 8.20 2.83 -5.48
C GLY A 148 9.09 1.98 -4.56
N GLN A 149 9.28 0.70 -4.89
CA GLN A 149 10.21 -0.16 -4.14
C GLN A 149 11.65 0.38 -4.23
N PHE A 150 12.08 0.77 -5.42
CA PHE A 150 13.43 1.31 -5.64
C PHE A 150 13.68 2.61 -4.86
N LEU A 151 12.68 3.48 -4.72
CA LEU A 151 12.82 4.78 -4.06
C LEU A 151 12.56 4.70 -2.55
N ILE A 152 11.48 4.02 -2.12
CA ILE A 152 11.02 4.05 -0.73
C ILE A 152 11.83 3.11 0.16
N VAL A 153 12.31 1.97 -0.36
CA VAL A 153 13.10 1.05 0.48
C VAL A 153 14.42 1.69 0.94
N PRO A 154 15.25 2.31 0.09
CA PRO A 154 16.42 3.05 0.55
C PRO A 154 16.07 4.26 1.42
N LEU A 155 15.00 5.00 1.09
CA LEU A 155 14.51 6.10 1.92
C LEU A 155 14.16 5.61 3.33
N THR A 156 13.49 4.47 3.45
CA THR A 156 13.14 3.89 4.75
C THR A 156 14.40 3.51 5.55
N GLY A 157 15.40 2.90 4.90
CA GLY A 157 16.67 2.59 5.55
C GLY A 157 17.34 3.86 6.10
N PHE A 158 17.42 4.91 5.29
CA PHE A 158 17.94 6.21 5.71
C PHE A 158 17.15 6.83 6.88
N LEU A 159 15.82 6.74 6.86
CA LEU A 159 14.98 7.26 7.94
C LEU A 159 15.18 6.48 9.25
N ILE A 160 15.39 5.16 9.19
CA ILE A 160 15.68 4.34 10.37
C ILE A 160 17.06 4.71 10.97
N GLU A 161 18.06 4.96 10.13
CA GLU A 161 19.39 5.37 10.59
C GLU A 161 19.41 6.76 11.19
N MET A 162 18.64 7.71 10.65
CA MET A 162 18.56 9.09 11.14
C MET A 162 17.69 9.26 12.38
N SER A 163 16.76 8.36 12.60
CA SER A 163 15.77 8.44 13.67
C SER A 163 15.48 7.04 14.24
N ASP A 164 14.54 6.94 15.16
CA ASP A 164 14.09 5.63 15.63
C ASP A 164 13.15 4.97 14.59
N TRP A 165 13.03 3.65 14.62
CA TRP A 165 12.16 2.90 13.72
C TRP A 165 10.69 3.35 13.81
N GLN A 166 10.19 3.72 15.03
CA GLN A 166 8.83 4.26 15.22
C GLN A 166 8.62 5.55 14.45
N ARG A 167 9.57 6.49 14.55
CA ARG A 167 9.51 7.77 13.81
C ARG A 167 9.61 7.57 12.30
N SER A 168 10.44 6.62 11.87
CA SER A 168 10.52 6.24 10.45
C SER A 168 9.15 5.81 9.93
N ILE A 169 8.42 4.97 10.65
CA ILE A 169 7.05 4.54 10.27
C ILE A 169 6.10 5.74 10.24
N LEU A 170 6.19 6.68 11.20
CA LEU A 170 5.35 7.88 11.18
C LEU A 170 5.63 8.77 9.97
N TYR A 171 6.89 8.91 9.55
CA TYR A 171 7.21 9.63 8.31
C TYR A 171 6.59 8.94 7.09
N LEU A 172 6.63 7.60 7.03
CA LEU A 172 5.95 6.86 5.97
C LEU A 172 4.42 7.02 6.03
N CYS A 173 3.82 7.12 7.22
CA CYS A 173 2.41 7.50 7.37
C CYS A 173 2.12 8.87 6.73
N PHE A 174 2.94 9.88 7.00
CA PHE A 174 2.76 11.20 6.40
C PHE A 174 2.87 11.16 4.87
N ILE A 175 3.86 10.44 4.33
CA ILE A 175 3.98 10.23 2.89
C ILE A 175 2.74 9.57 2.32
N SER A 176 2.19 8.58 3.04
CA SER A 176 1.01 7.82 2.61
C SER A 176 -0.28 8.66 2.59
N LEU A 177 -0.34 9.80 3.30
CA LEU A 177 -1.50 10.70 3.24
C LEU A 177 -1.78 11.21 1.81
N ILE A 178 -0.74 11.31 0.97
CA ILE A 178 -0.92 11.67 -0.44
C ILE A 178 -1.85 10.69 -1.17
N MET A 179 -1.88 9.43 -0.74
CA MET A 179 -2.74 8.40 -1.35
C MET A 179 -4.24 8.73 -1.24
N ILE A 180 -4.64 9.47 -0.19
CA ILE A 180 -6.04 9.90 0.00
C ILE A 180 -6.48 10.78 -1.17
N LEU A 181 -5.64 11.74 -1.57
CA LEU A 181 -5.95 12.68 -2.66
C LEU A 181 -6.13 11.98 -4.01
N PHE A 182 -5.41 10.88 -4.22
CA PHE A 182 -5.41 10.13 -5.48
C PHE A 182 -6.33 8.89 -5.47
N SER A 183 -6.92 8.55 -4.33
CA SER A 183 -7.94 7.50 -4.23
C SER A 183 -9.36 8.00 -4.55
N LEU A 184 -9.56 9.30 -4.57
CA LEU A 184 -10.83 9.97 -4.91
C LEU A 184 -10.96 10.20 -6.42
#